data_3a6f03d44654eaffebcd26c18e8a8d9e
#
_entry.id   3a6f03d44654eaffebcd26c18e8a8d9e
#
_cell.length_a   1.000
_cell.length_b   1.000
_cell.length_c   1.000
_cell.angle_alpha   90.00
_cell.angle_beta   90.00
_cell.angle_gamma   90.00
#
_symmetry.space_group_name_H-M   'P 1'
#
loop_
_entity.id
_entity.type
_entity.pdbx_description
1 polymer ?
#
loop_
_entity_poly.entity_id
_entity_poly.type
_entity_poly.pdbx_seq_one_letter_code
_entity_poly.pdbx_strand_id
1 'polypeptide(L)'
;MQYRKQIGWWLMTGVIMIVIQVVLGGITRLTGSGLSITEWKPILGSIPPMNEADWNHAFDLYKTATGQYKYLNADFTLSDFKFIYFWEWLHRNWARFIGVVFLLPFAWFWYKKAFTPEMVPKLIALFVLGIAQGLIGWIMVKSGLTDDNLYVSHIRLAIHFVSALVLLAFTWWFAMDVMIPSSARQSNPSYHRWVTFILGLLLLQLVYGAFMAGLKAASAASTWPDINGSYFPEALKHQNWVNHPIVVHFVHRTLAYVLFAAIIFLSIQSAKMGGSVLWKKWRFFPMILVFIQVLLGIGSVLMATETQRNGFGAFEWAAQIHQIVAMFLVMALLFHLYLVRDQKS
;
A
#
# COMPACT_ATOMS: atom_id res chain seq x y z
N MET A 1 11.03 -19.18 -25.93
CA MET A 1 9.65 -18.61 -25.95
C MET A 1 9.68 -17.27 -26.68
N GLN A 2 8.98 -17.17 -27.80
CA GLN A 2 8.96 -15.97 -28.66
C GLN A 2 8.42 -14.72 -27.93
N TYR A 3 7.44 -14.88 -27.02
CA TYR A 3 6.77 -13.76 -26.33
C TYR A 3 7.25 -13.51 -24.88
N ARG A 4 8.29 -14.21 -24.40
CA ARG A 4 8.74 -14.11 -23.01
C ARG A 4 9.05 -12.67 -22.56
N LYS A 5 9.73 -11.91 -23.42
CA LYS A 5 10.10 -10.52 -23.15
C LYS A 5 8.86 -9.60 -23.06
N GLN A 6 7.90 -9.78 -23.97
CA GLN A 6 6.64 -9.00 -23.98
C GLN A 6 5.78 -9.30 -22.74
N ILE A 7 5.65 -10.58 -22.36
CA ILE A 7 4.95 -10.99 -21.15
C ILE A 7 5.63 -10.39 -19.90
N GLY A 8 6.96 -10.40 -19.85
CA GLY A 8 7.72 -9.79 -18.77
C GLY A 8 7.45 -8.29 -18.64
N TRP A 9 7.45 -7.55 -19.75
CA TRP A 9 7.13 -6.12 -19.73
C TRP A 9 5.67 -5.84 -19.40
N TRP A 10 4.73 -6.65 -19.85
CA TRP A 10 3.34 -6.54 -19.46
C TRP A 10 3.14 -6.73 -17.95
N LEU A 11 3.77 -7.75 -17.34
CA LEU A 11 3.75 -7.94 -15.90
C LEU A 11 4.39 -6.77 -15.15
N MET A 12 5.51 -6.23 -15.67
CA MET A 12 6.17 -5.05 -15.09
C MET A 12 5.28 -3.80 -15.19
N THR A 13 4.55 -3.62 -16.28
CA THR A 13 3.52 -2.56 -16.39
C THR A 13 2.46 -2.75 -15.31
N GLY A 14 2.00 -3.99 -15.07
CA GLY A 14 1.10 -4.30 -13.96
C GLY A 14 1.66 -3.91 -12.59
N VAL A 15 2.94 -4.21 -12.32
CA VAL A 15 3.64 -3.78 -11.09
C VAL A 15 3.61 -2.27 -10.94
N ILE A 16 3.98 -1.52 -11.98
CA ILE A 16 3.98 -0.05 -11.95
C ILE A 16 2.58 0.50 -11.70
N MET A 17 1.58 -0.07 -12.36
CA MET A 17 0.19 0.36 -12.20
C MET A 17 -0.35 0.10 -10.79
N ILE A 18 0.01 -1.03 -10.16
CA ILE A 18 -0.36 -1.33 -8.77
C ILE A 18 0.37 -0.36 -7.81
N VAL A 19 1.64 -0.04 -8.07
CA VAL A 19 2.38 0.99 -7.31
C VAL A 19 1.63 2.32 -7.35
N ILE A 20 1.23 2.78 -8.54
CA ILE A 20 0.45 4.02 -8.72
C ILE A 20 -0.90 3.91 -7.99
N GLN A 21 -1.58 2.75 -8.05
CA GLN A 21 -2.84 2.53 -7.34
C GLN A 21 -2.69 2.70 -5.83
N VAL A 22 -1.61 2.16 -5.23
CA VAL A 22 -1.32 2.32 -3.80
C VAL A 22 -1.01 3.79 -3.46
N VAL A 23 -0.32 4.51 -4.33
CA VAL A 23 -0.06 5.96 -4.19
C VAL A 23 -1.39 6.73 -4.22
N LEU A 24 -2.26 6.47 -5.18
CA LEU A 24 -3.58 7.10 -5.28
C LEU A 24 -4.46 6.79 -4.05
N GLY A 25 -4.39 5.55 -3.53
CA GLY A 25 -5.06 5.18 -2.28
C GLY A 25 -4.57 5.98 -1.08
N GLY A 26 -3.26 6.20 -0.99
CA GLY A 26 -2.65 7.05 0.04
C GLY A 26 -3.13 8.51 -0.06
N ILE A 27 -3.17 9.07 -1.27
CA ILE A 27 -3.69 10.42 -1.54
C ILE A 27 -5.17 10.50 -1.13
N THR A 28 -6.00 9.55 -1.58
CA THR A 28 -7.43 9.49 -1.23
C THR A 28 -7.65 9.48 0.29
N ARG A 29 -6.81 8.74 1.03
CA ARG A 29 -6.86 8.71 2.50
C ARG A 29 -6.44 10.03 3.12
N LEU A 30 -5.30 10.60 2.67
CA LEU A 30 -4.71 11.81 3.26
C LEU A 30 -5.56 13.05 3.01
N THR A 31 -6.24 13.12 1.87
CA THR A 31 -7.19 14.21 1.53
C THR A 31 -8.58 14.00 2.12
N GLY A 32 -8.83 12.90 2.85
CA GLY A 32 -10.16 12.61 3.38
C GLY A 32 -11.20 12.26 2.32
N SER A 33 -10.77 11.89 1.10
CA SER A 33 -11.65 11.73 -0.07
C SER A 33 -12.43 10.42 -0.13
N GLY A 34 -12.06 9.41 0.67
CA GLY A 34 -12.50 8.02 0.49
C GLY A 34 -13.97 7.70 0.81
N LEU A 35 -14.80 8.69 1.10
CA LEU A 35 -16.25 8.57 1.35
C LEU A 35 -17.08 9.55 0.50
N SER A 36 -16.48 10.20 -0.51
CA SER A 36 -17.15 11.20 -1.33
C SER A 36 -18.10 10.59 -2.37
N ILE A 37 -17.84 9.34 -2.81
CA ILE A 37 -18.67 8.62 -3.77
C ILE A 37 -19.48 7.56 -3.03
N THR A 38 -20.71 7.88 -2.71
CA THR A 38 -21.59 7.07 -1.85
C THR A 38 -22.27 5.92 -2.59
N GLU A 39 -22.45 6.04 -3.92
CA GLU A 39 -23.09 5.02 -4.74
C GLU A 39 -22.08 4.02 -5.32
N TRP A 40 -22.48 2.75 -5.31
CA TRP A 40 -21.72 1.68 -5.97
C TRP A 40 -22.20 1.48 -7.40
N LYS A 41 -21.48 2.07 -8.36
CA LYS A 41 -21.72 1.91 -9.80
C LYS A 41 -20.44 1.37 -10.48
N PRO A 42 -20.24 0.03 -10.55
CA PRO A 42 -18.97 -0.56 -11.01
C PRO A 42 -18.57 -0.15 -12.42
N ILE A 43 -19.51 -0.05 -13.34
CA ILE A 43 -19.28 0.30 -14.75
C ILE A 43 -19.61 1.77 -15.00
N LEU A 44 -20.84 2.21 -14.74
CA LEU A 44 -21.28 3.58 -15.03
C LEU A 44 -20.57 4.64 -14.18
N GLY A 45 -20.09 4.28 -12.99
CA GLY A 45 -19.27 5.16 -12.13
C GLY A 45 -17.87 5.45 -12.66
N SER A 46 -17.51 5.01 -13.86
CA SER A 46 -16.28 5.44 -14.55
C SER A 46 -16.41 6.87 -15.13
N ILE A 47 -17.63 7.33 -15.43
CA ILE A 47 -17.89 8.68 -15.92
C ILE A 47 -18.19 9.57 -14.71
N PRO A 48 -17.46 10.68 -14.52
CA PRO A 48 -17.76 11.62 -13.43
C PRO A 48 -19.02 12.42 -13.75
N PRO A 49 -19.62 13.15 -12.79
CA PRO A 49 -20.69 14.10 -13.08
C PRO A 49 -20.27 15.07 -14.18
N MET A 50 -21.10 15.24 -15.21
CA MET A 50 -20.76 15.99 -16.42
C MET A 50 -21.39 17.39 -16.49
N ASN A 51 -22.41 17.63 -15.70
CA ASN A 51 -23.13 18.89 -15.65
C ASN A 51 -23.41 19.32 -14.19
N GLU A 52 -23.89 20.52 -14.02
CA GLU A 52 -24.11 21.09 -12.68
C GLU A 52 -25.18 20.32 -11.88
N ALA A 53 -26.23 19.84 -12.54
CA ALA A 53 -27.28 19.05 -11.88
C ALA A 53 -26.73 17.73 -11.31
N ASP A 54 -25.90 17.02 -12.07
CA ASP A 54 -25.25 15.78 -11.64
C ASP A 54 -24.30 16.04 -10.46
N TRP A 55 -23.55 17.17 -10.50
CA TRP A 55 -22.64 17.54 -9.40
C TRP A 55 -23.40 17.87 -8.12
N ASN A 56 -24.49 18.63 -8.22
CA ASN A 56 -25.35 18.95 -7.07
C ASN A 56 -25.97 17.68 -6.49
N HIS A 57 -26.49 16.80 -7.35
CA HIS A 57 -27.02 15.49 -6.92
C HIS A 57 -25.98 14.64 -6.17
N ALA A 58 -24.75 14.51 -6.70
CA ALA A 58 -23.68 13.77 -6.04
C ALA A 58 -23.30 14.39 -4.69
N PHE A 59 -23.28 15.72 -4.61
CA PHE A 59 -22.99 16.44 -3.36
C PHE A 59 -24.11 16.24 -2.32
N ASP A 60 -25.37 16.27 -2.74
CA ASP A 60 -26.51 16.03 -1.84
C ASP A 60 -26.52 14.59 -1.29
N LEU A 61 -26.14 13.62 -2.10
CA LEU A 61 -25.93 12.25 -1.63
C LEU A 61 -24.81 12.17 -0.58
N TYR A 62 -23.69 12.87 -0.78
CA TYR A 62 -22.60 12.94 0.20
C TYR A 62 -23.07 13.57 1.52
N LYS A 63 -23.83 14.67 1.45
CA LYS A 63 -24.39 15.37 2.62
C LYS A 63 -25.30 14.48 3.46
N THR A 64 -26.12 13.68 2.80
CA THR A 64 -27.13 12.86 3.47
C THR A 64 -26.61 11.52 3.95
N ALA A 65 -25.66 10.92 3.24
CA ALA A 65 -25.21 9.53 3.49
C ALA A 65 -23.96 9.41 4.38
N THR A 66 -23.32 10.53 4.79
CA THR A 66 -22.05 10.45 5.50
C THR A 66 -22.02 11.26 6.79
N GLY A 67 -21.59 10.62 7.89
CA GLY A 67 -21.22 11.33 9.12
C GLY A 67 -20.02 12.26 8.91
N GLN A 68 -19.15 11.96 7.94
CA GLN A 68 -18.01 12.80 7.59
C GLN A 68 -18.45 14.21 7.19
N TYR A 69 -19.49 14.36 6.36
CA TYR A 69 -20.04 15.68 6.02
C TYR A 69 -20.61 16.37 7.25
N LYS A 70 -21.48 15.68 7.99
CA LYS A 70 -22.21 16.26 9.13
C LYS A 70 -21.28 16.84 10.21
N TYR A 71 -20.18 16.16 10.51
CA TYR A 71 -19.32 16.51 11.65
C TYR A 71 -17.97 17.14 11.28
N LEU A 72 -17.48 16.93 10.05
CA LEU A 72 -16.15 17.41 9.65
C LEU A 72 -16.19 18.42 8.50
N ASN A 73 -17.13 18.26 7.56
CA ASN A 73 -17.16 18.98 6.29
C ASN A 73 -18.47 19.75 6.05
N ALA A 74 -19.20 20.11 7.13
CA ALA A 74 -20.50 20.78 7.03
C ALA A 74 -20.44 22.15 6.32
N ASP A 75 -19.26 22.76 6.28
CA ASP A 75 -18.95 24.03 5.61
C ASP A 75 -18.45 23.87 4.16
N PHE A 76 -18.35 22.63 3.63
CA PHE A 76 -17.88 22.41 2.27
C PHE A 76 -18.78 23.06 1.24
N THR A 77 -18.12 23.76 0.31
CA THR A 77 -18.72 24.22 -0.94
C THR A 77 -18.74 23.09 -1.97
N LEU A 78 -19.46 23.29 -3.07
CA LEU A 78 -19.42 22.36 -4.22
C LEU A 78 -18.00 22.22 -4.79
N SER A 79 -17.15 23.26 -4.70
CA SER A 79 -15.76 23.21 -5.14
C SER A 79 -14.91 22.27 -4.26
N ASP A 80 -15.08 22.33 -2.95
CA ASP A 80 -14.39 21.45 -1.99
C ASP A 80 -14.83 19.99 -2.20
N PHE A 81 -16.12 19.77 -2.42
CA PHE A 81 -16.65 18.44 -2.75
C PHE A 81 -16.06 17.88 -4.05
N LYS A 82 -15.96 18.70 -5.11
CA LYS A 82 -15.34 18.28 -6.38
C LYS A 82 -13.88 17.86 -6.21
N PHE A 83 -13.13 18.53 -5.32
CA PHE A 83 -11.75 18.17 -5.01
C PHE A 83 -11.64 16.77 -4.39
N ILE A 84 -12.42 16.47 -3.35
CA ILE A 84 -12.40 15.14 -2.71
C ILE A 84 -12.98 14.07 -3.64
N TYR A 85 -14.02 14.38 -4.40
CA TYR A 85 -14.61 13.48 -5.38
C TYR A 85 -13.59 13.07 -6.46
N PHE A 86 -12.79 14.01 -6.97
CA PHE A 86 -11.78 13.75 -8.00
C PHE A 86 -10.77 12.68 -7.57
N TRP A 87 -10.22 12.76 -6.36
CA TRP A 87 -9.23 11.79 -5.89
C TRP A 87 -9.81 10.39 -5.70
N GLU A 88 -11.02 10.29 -5.15
CA GLU A 88 -11.68 8.99 -5.03
C GLU A 88 -12.06 8.41 -6.39
N TRP A 89 -12.60 9.23 -7.28
CA TRP A 89 -12.93 8.85 -8.64
C TRP A 89 -11.70 8.37 -9.41
N LEU A 90 -10.58 9.09 -9.33
CA LEU A 90 -9.33 8.73 -9.98
C LEU A 90 -8.78 7.39 -9.45
N HIS A 91 -8.80 7.18 -8.12
CA HIS A 91 -8.41 5.92 -7.50
C HIS A 91 -9.27 4.74 -8.00
N ARG A 92 -10.58 4.90 -8.03
CA ARG A 92 -11.52 3.87 -8.52
C ARG A 92 -11.34 3.60 -10.03
N ASN A 93 -11.12 4.64 -10.84
CA ASN A 93 -10.92 4.48 -12.29
C ASN A 93 -9.57 3.88 -12.64
N TRP A 94 -8.53 4.22 -11.89
CA TRP A 94 -7.23 3.58 -12.08
C TRP A 94 -7.31 2.06 -11.84
N ALA A 95 -8.06 1.63 -10.82
CA ALA A 95 -8.32 0.21 -10.58
C ALA A 95 -9.03 -0.47 -11.76
N ARG A 96 -10.04 0.18 -12.36
CA ARG A 96 -10.70 -0.32 -13.59
C ARG A 96 -9.72 -0.42 -14.75
N PHE A 97 -8.88 0.60 -14.91
CA PHE A 97 -7.87 0.63 -15.96
C PHE A 97 -6.82 -0.48 -15.80
N ILE A 98 -6.40 -0.80 -14.57
CA ILE A 98 -5.57 -2.00 -14.29
C ILE A 98 -6.25 -3.26 -14.84
N GLY A 99 -7.55 -3.43 -14.62
CA GLY A 99 -8.31 -4.55 -15.15
C GLY A 99 -8.27 -4.63 -16.67
N VAL A 100 -8.43 -3.51 -17.37
CA VAL A 100 -8.36 -3.45 -18.83
C VAL A 100 -6.95 -3.80 -19.34
N VAL A 101 -5.90 -3.20 -18.75
CA VAL A 101 -4.50 -3.44 -19.11
C VAL A 101 -4.08 -4.88 -18.78
N PHE A 102 -4.73 -5.53 -17.82
CA PHE A 102 -4.52 -6.95 -17.58
C PHE A 102 -5.26 -7.82 -18.62
N LEU A 103 -6.55 -7.59 -18.84
CA LEU A 103 -7.41 -8.47 -19.64
C LEU A 103 -7.09 -8.45 -21.14
N LEU A 104 -6.82 -7.27 -21.72
CA LEU A 104 -6.58 -7.17 -23.17
C LEU A 104 -5.30 -7.91 -23.59
N PRO A 105 -4.12 -7.68 -22.96
CA PRO A 105 -2.94 -8.47 -23.31
C PRO A 105 -3.06 -9.94 -22.91
N PHE A 106 -3.78 -10.26 -21.81
CA PHE A 106 -4.05 -11.65 -21.46
C PHE A 106 -4.78 -12.38 -22.60
N ALA A 107 -5.88 -11.81 -23.12
CA ALA A 107 -6.64 -12.37 -24.23
C ALA A 107 -5.78 -12.50 -25.51
N TRP A 108 -4.95 -11.48 -25.80
CA TRP A 108 -4.03 -11.51 -26.93
C TRP A 108 -2.99 -12.63 -26.81
N PHE A 109 -2.29 -12.74 -25.66
CA PHE A 109 -1.29 -13.78 -25.46
C PHE A 109 -1.91 -15.18 -25.39
N TRP A 110 -3.13 -15.29 -24.87
CA TRP A 110 -3.90 -16.53 -24.88
C TRP A 110 -4.20 -16.97 -26.32
N TYR A 111 -4.73 -16.10 -27.14
CA TYR A 111 -4.98 -16.36 -28.57
C TYR A 111 -3.70 -16.77 -29.32
N LYS A 112 -2.57 -16.14 -29.01
CA LYS A 112 -1.26 -16.47 -29.59
C LYS A 112 -0.62 -17.74 -29.00
N LYS A 113 -1.29 -18.44 -28.08
CA LYS A 113 -0.75 -19.62 -27.36
C LYS A 113 0.64 -19.32 -26.75
N ALA A 114 0.84 -18.11 -26.23
CA ALA A 114 2.13 -17.63 -25.76
C ALA A 114 2.47 -18.07 -24.33
N PHE A 115 1.48 -18.50 -23.55
CA PHE A 115 1.67 -18.94 -22.16
C PHE A 115 2.16 -20.37 -22.07
N THR A 116 3.09 -20.62 -21.15
CA THR A 116 3.44 -21.99 -20.75
C THR A 116 2.43 -22.50 -19.72
N PRO A 117 2.30 -23.83 -19.56
CA PRO A 117 1.40 -24.42 -18.57
C PRO A 117 1.61 -23.86 -17.14
N GLU A 118 2.86 -23.57 -16.75
CA GLU A 118 3.19 -23.03 -15.42
C GLU A 118 2.79 -21.55 -15.22
N MET A 119 2.56 -20.81 -16.30
CA MET A 119 2.12 -19.41 -16.23
C MET A 119 0.61 -19.30 -15.98
N VAL A 120 -0.18 -20.22 -16.50
CA VAL A 120 -1.65 -20.15 -16.46
C VAL A 120 -2.20 -20.05 -15.03
N PRO A 121 -1.80 -20.93 -14.08
CA PRO A 121 -2.26 -20.82 -12.70
C PRO A 121 -1.90 -19.49 -12.04
N LYS A 122 -0.70 -18.96 -12.33
CA LYS A 122 -0.24 -17.66 -11.79
C LYS A 122 -1.08 -16.50 -12.34
N LEU A 123 -1.45 -16.54 -13.62
CA LEU A 123 -2.30 -15.53 -14.24
C LEU A 123 -3.73 -15.59 -13.70
N ILE A 124 -4.28 -16.78 -13.48
CA ILE A 124 -5.58 -16.96 -12.84
C ILE A 124 -5.55 -16.43 -11.41
N ALA A 125 -4.48 -16.72 -10.65
CA ALA A 125 -4.31 -16.20 -9.29
C ALA A 125 -4.27 -14.66 -9.27
N LEU A 126 -3.55 -14.02 -10.20
CA LEU A 126 -3.55 -12.56 -10.35
C LEU A 126 -4.97 -12.01 -10.60
N PHE A 127 -5.73 -12.66 -11.46
CA PHE A 127 -7.11 -12.25 -11.76
C PHE A 127 -8.00 -12.36 -10.52
N VAL A 128 -7.93 -13.48 -9.80
CA VAL A 128 -8.70 -13.71 -8.57
C VAL A 128 -8.30 -12.68 -7.49
N LEU A 129 -7.00 -12.45 -7.29
CA LEU A 129 -6.50 -11.45 -6.33
C LEU A 129 -6.96 -10.03 -6.71
N GLY A 130 -6.98 -9.69 -8.00
CA GLY A 130 -7.47 -8.40 -8.48
C GLY A 130 -8.96 -8.19 -8.20
N ILE A 131 -9.82 -9.20 -8.45
CA ILE A 131 -11.24 -9.15 -8.11
C ILE A 131 -11.43 -9.04 -6.59
N ALA A 132 -10.72 -9.88 -5.82
CA ALA A 132 -10.79 -9.86 -4.37
C ALA A 132 -10.40 -8.48 -3.80
N GLN A 133 -9.38 -7.84 -4.37
CA GLN A 133 -8.95 -6.50 -3.99
C GLN A 133 -10.06 -5.45 -4.19
N GLY A 134 -10.79 -5.52 -5.30
CA GLY A 134 -11.95 -4.64 -5.53
C GLY A 134 -13.08 -4.86 -4.51
N LEU A 135 -13.39 -6.12 -4.19
CA LEU A 135 -14.41 -6.48 -3.20
C LEU A 135 -14.02 -6.03 -1.78
N ILE A 136 -12.76 -6.26 -1.38
CA ILE A 136 -12.24 -5.83 -0.08
C ILE A 136 -12.32 -4.30 0.03
N GLY A 137 -11.96 -3.56 -1.03
CA GLY A 137 -12.08 -2.10 -1.08
C GLY A 137 -13.52 -1.63 -0.92
N TRP A 138 -14.48 -2.28 -1.58
CA TRP A 138 -15.89 -1.98 -1.42
C TRP A 138 -16.39 -2.23 0.02
N ILE A 139 -16.03 -3.36 0.62
CA ILE A 139 -16.38 -3.69 2.00
C ILE A 139 -15.77 -2.66 2.97
N MET A 140 -14.54 -2.18 2.68
CA MET A 140 -13.90 -1.14 3.47
C MET A 140 -14.70 0.17 3.40
N VAL A 141 -15.01 0.67 2.22
CA VAL A 141 -15.76 1.94 2.03
C VAL A 141 -17.13 1.85 2.69
N LYS A 142 -17.85 0.74 2.53
CA LYS A 142 -19.16 0.52 3.17
C LYS A 142 -19.12 0.69 4.69
N SER A 143 -17.97 0.48 5.35
CA SER A 143 -17.84 0.65 6.80
C SER A 143 -17.85 2.10 7.27
N GLY A 144 -17.60 3.05 6.38
CA GLY A 144 -17.61 4.49 6.68
C GLY A 144 -18.85 5.23 6.19
N LEU A 145 -19.68 4.58 5.36
CA LEU A 145 -20.93 5.14 4.85
C LEU A 145 -22.07 4.91 5.86
N THR A 146 -21.95 5.51 7.02
CA THR A 146 -22.96 5.51 8.09
C THR A 146 -23.02 6.89 8.74
N ASP A 147 -24.12 7.18 9.42
CA ASP A 147 -24.33 8.47 10.07
C ASP A 147 -23.35 8.74 11.23
N ASP A 148 -22.85 7.69 11.86
CA ASP A 148 -22.02 7.76 13.08
C ASP A 148 -20.52 7.69 12.78
N ASN A 149 -20.12 7.16 11.62
CA ASN A 149 -18.72 6.96 11.30
C ASN A 149 -18.12 8.13 10.51
N LEU A 150 -17.05 8.71 11.04
CA LEU A 150 -16.29 9.78 10.38
C LEU A 150 -15.32 9.24 9.33
N TYR A 151 -14.88 8.00 9.49
CA TYR A 151 -13.86 7.34 8.69
C TYR A 151 -14.20 5.85 8.47
N VAL A 152 -13.55 5.23 7.49
CA VAL A 152 -13.60 3.78 7.31
C VAL A 152 -12.98 3.05 8.50
N SER A 153 -13.41 1.82 8.76
CA SER A 153 -12.80 0.96 9.80
C SER A 153 -11.29 0.80 9.54
N HIS A 154 -10.47 1.09 10.55
CA HIS A 154 -9.01 0.94 10.47
C HIS A 154 -8.58 -0.51 10.25
N ILE A 155 -9.34 -1.50 10.75
CA ILE A 155 -9.10 -2.92 10.49
C ILE A 155 -9.35 -3.25 9.01
N ARG A 156 -10.47 -2.79 8.44
CA ARG A 156 -10.77 -3.02 7.02
C ARG A 156 -9.80 -2.28 6.10
N LEU A 157 -9.33 -1.10 6.52
CA LEU A 157 -8.26 -0.37 5.83
C LEU A 157 -6.96 -1.19 5.81
N ALA A 158 -6.58 -1.79 6.94
CA ALA A 158 -5.39 -2.64 7.02
C ALA A 158 -5.51 -3.88 6.12
N ILE A 159 -6.67 -4.54 6.12
CA ILE A 159 -6.92 -5.68 5.23
C ILE A 159 -6.81 -5.26 3.77
N HIS A 160 -7.42 -4.15 3.37
CA HIS A 160 -7.35 -3.63 1.99
C HIS A 160 -5.92 -3.26 1.57
N PHE A 161 -5.18 -2.57 2.44
CA PHE A 161 -3.81 -2.18 2.18
C PHE A 161 -2.86 -3.37 2.07
N VAL A 162 -2.93 -4.31 3.02
CA VAL A 162 -2.09 -5.51 3.02
C VAL A 162 -2.41 -6.41 1.83
N SER A 163 -3.68 -6.62 1.50
CA SER A 163 -4.07 -7.41 0.31
C SER A 163 -3.59 -6.76 -1.01
N ALA A 164 -3.54 -5.42 -1.09
CA ALA A 164 -2.93 -4.72 -2.23
C ALA A 164 -1.43 -5.00 -2.33
N LEU A 165 -0.72 -5.02 -1.20
CA LEU A 165 0.71 -5.37 -1.17
C LEU A 165 0.96 -6.85 -1.49
N VAL A 166 0.05 -7.75 -1.13
CA VAL A 166 0.11 -9.16 -1.54
C VAL A 166 -0.05 -9.28 -3.06
N LEU A 167 -1.02 -8.58 -3.66
CA LEU A 167 -1.19 -8.53 -5.12
C LEU A 167 0.07 -7.96 -5.81
N LEU A 168 0.64 -6.88 -5.27
CA LEU A 168 1.90 -6.30 -5.76
C LEU A 168 3.05 -7.31 -5.66
N ALA A 169 3.22 -7.95 -4.50
CA ALA A 169 4.27 -8.94 -4.24
C ALA A 169 4.19 -10.13 -5.20
N PHE A 170 2.98 -10.65 -5.44
CA PHE A 170 2.76 -11.75 -6.36
C PHE A 170 3.04 -11.36 -7.82
N THR A 171 2.60 -10.17 -8.24
CA THR A 171 2.85 -9.64 -9.59
C THR A 171 4.35 -9.41 -9.79
N TRP A 172 5.02 -8.80 -8.79
CA TRP A 172 6.46 -8.54 -8.79
C TRP A 172 7.27 -9.84 -8.86
N TRP A 173 6.89 -10.83 -8.04
CA TRP A 173 7.54 -12.15 -8.06
C TRP A 173 7.40 -12.83 -9.42
N PHE A 174 6.20 -12.80 -10.01
CA PHE A 174 5.97 -13.39 -11.32
C PHE A 174 6.72 -12.64 -12.43
N ALA A 175 6.80 -11.32 -12.38
CA ALA A 175 7.62 -10.54 -13.32
C ALA A 175 9.10 -10.94 -13.23
N MET A 176 9.63 -11.11 -12.01
CA MET A 176 11.00 -11.59 -11.79
C MET A 176 11.23 -12.99 -12.37
N ASP A 177 10.29 -13.93 -12.19
CA ASP A 177 10.37 -15.29 -12.75
C ASP A 177 10.48 -15.28 -14.28
N VAL A 178 9.78 -14.35 -14.92
CA VAL A 178 9.82 -14.23 -16.39
C VAL A 178 11.06 -13.50 -16.88
N MET A 179 11.53 -12.46 -16.17
CA MET A 179 12.56 -11.54 -16.67
C MET A 179 13.98 -11.89 -16.22
N ILE A 180 14.13 -12.41 -15.01
CA ILE A 180 15.47 -12.66 -14.42
C ILE A 180 15.92 -14.08 -14.77
N PRO A 181 17.11 -14.23 -15.37
CA PRO A 181 17.64 -15.56 -15.68
C PRO A 181 18.02 -16.31 -14.39
N SER A 182 17.92 -17.65 -14.42
CA SER A 182 18.29 -18.50 -13.28
C SER A 182 19.76 -18.33 -12.85
N SER A 183 20.64 -18.02 -13.78
CA SER A 183 22.07 -17.76 -13.51
C SER A 183 22.33 -16.51 -12.63
N ALA A 184 21.35 -15.62 -12.47
CA ALA A 184 21.44 -14.49 -11.56
C ALA A 184 21.15 -14.87 -10.10
N ARG A 185 20.60 -16.06 -9.86
CA ARG A 185 20.25 -16.58 -8.52
C ARG A 185 21.45 -17.33 -7.91
N GLN A 186 21.50 -17.32 -6.60
CA GLN A 186 22.50 -18.05 -5.80
C GLN A 186 21.81 -18.67 -4.58
N SER A 187 22.10 -19.93 -4.27
CA SER A 187 21.55 -20.55 -3.07
C SER A 187 22.29 -20.07 -1.83
N ASN A 188 21.56 -19.53 -0.85
CA ASN A 188 22.05 -19.26 0.49
C ASN A 188 20.92 -19.48 1.51
N PRO A 189 20.74 -20.70 2.04
CA PRO A 189 19.63 -21.05 2.91
C PRO A 189 19.57 -20.23 4.21
N SER A 190 20.73 -19.84 4.76
CA SER A 190 20.76 -19.01 5.97
C SER A 190 20.24 -17.61 5.70
N TYR A 191 20.75 -16.96 4.66
CA TYR A 191 20.30 -15.64 4.26
C TYR A 191 18.81 -15.63 3.86
N HIS A 192 18.37 -16.68 3.14
CA HIS A 192 16.96 -16.86 2.76
C HIS A 192 16.05 -16.89 4.00
N ARG A 193 16.40 -17.65 5.05
CA ARG A 193 15.63 -17.70 6.31
C ARG A 193 15.55 -16.34 6.99
N TRP A 194 16.65 -15.59 7.04
CA TRP A 194 16.66 -14.24 7.61
C TRP A 194 15.78 -13.27 6.83
N VAL A 195 15.84 -13.27 5.50
CA VAL A 195 14.94 -12.41 4.68
C VAL A 195 13.48 -12.79 4.89
N THR A 196 13.16 -14.08 4.94
CA THR A 196 11.78 -14.54 5.20
C THR A 196 11.28 -14.09 6.57
N PHE A 197 12.10 -14.21 7.61
CA PHE A 197 11.78 -13.73 8.95
C PHE A 197 11.52 -12.21 8.97
N ILE A 198 12.41 -11.43 8.35
CA ILE A 198 12.28 -9.98 8.25
C ILE A 198 11.03 -9.58 7.46
N LEU A 199 10.69 -10.29 6.38
CA LEU A 199 9.44 -10.07 5.65
C LEU A 199 8.19 -10.34 6.52
N GLY A 200 8.25 -11.36 7.40
CA GLY A 200 7.19 -11.61 8.38
C GLY A 200 7.04 -10.46 9.38
N LEU A 201 8.14 -9.94 9.93
CA LEU A 201 8.13 -8.77 10.80
C LEU A 201 7.66 -7.51 10.06
N LEU A 202 8.08 -7.33 8.80
CA LEU A 202 7.65 -6.20 7.98
C LEU A 202 6.14 -6.28 7.68
N LEU A 203 5.58 -7.45 7.45
CA LEU A 203 4.14 -7.63 7.30
C LEU A 203 3.38 -7.15 8.56
N LEU A 204 3.86 -7.53 9.74
CA LEU A 204 3.27 -7.05 11.00
C LEU A 204 3.42 -5.53 11.14
N GLN A 205 4.57 -4.96 10.79
CA GLN A 205 4.81 -3.52 10.78
C GLN A 205 3.85 -2.78 9.85
N LEU A 206 3.55 -3.35 8.68
CA LEU A 206 2.63 -2.77 7.70
C LEU A 206 1.17 -2.79 8.19
N VAL A 207 0.77 -3.85 8.89
CA VAL A 207 -0.54 -3.90 9.56
C VAL A 207 -0.65 -2.78 10.58
N TYR A 208 0.34 -2.64 11.48
CA TYR A 208 0.33 -1.54 12.46
C TYR A 208 0.48 -0.16 11.81
N GLY A 209 1.20 -0.05 10.69
CA GLY A 209 1.24 1.19 9.88
C GLY A 209 -0.12 1.57 9.32
N ALA A 210 -0.91 0.59 8.87
CA ALA A 210 -2.28 0.83 8.43
C ALA A 210 -3.22 1.21 9.59
N PHE A 211 -3.02 0.63 10.78
CA PHE A 211 -3.75 1.04 12.00
C PHE A 211 -3.38 2.48 12.40
N MET A 212 -2.08 2.86 12.36
CA MET A 212 -1.61 4.24 12.55
C MET A 212 -2.38 5.21 11.63
N ALA A 213 -2.51 4.83 10.36
CA ALA A 213 -3.18 5.64 9.36
C ALA A 213 -4.69 5.73 9.59
N GLY A 214 -5.35 4.60 9.88
CA GLY A 214 -6.80 4.53 10.08
C GLY A 214 -7.28 5.17 11.38
N LEU A 215 -6.50 5.06 12.46
CA LEU A 215 -6.77 5.69 13.76
C LEU A 215 -6.25 7.13 13.86
N LYS A 216 -5.58 7.66 12.83
CA LYS A 216 -4.86 8.95 12.89
C LYS A 216 -3.93 9.05 14.11
N ALA A 217 -3.28 7.94 14.46
CA ALA A 217 -2.54 7.79 15.70
C ALA A 217 -1.29 8.70 15.79
N ALA A 218 -0.77 9.19 14.67
CA ALA A 218 0.33 10.15 14.66
C ALA A 218 -0.05 11.46 15.36
N SER A 219 -1.29 11.97 15.16
CA SER A 219 -1.79 13.17 15.82
C SER A 219 -2.08 12.98 17.32
N ALA A 220 -2.24 11.74 17.78
CA ALA A 220 -2.44 11.45 19.20
C ALA A 220 -1.14 11.56 20.04
N ALA A 221 0.04 11.48 19.38
CA ALA A 221 1.35 11.64 20.01
C ALA A 221 2.36 12.16 18.98
N SER A 222 2.51 13.47 18.89
CA SER A 222 3.40 14.18 17.94
C SER A 222 4.81 14.41 18.47
N THR A 223 5.26 13.64 19.46
CA THR A 223 6.61 13.72 20.03
C THR A 223 7.50 12.58 19.60
N TRP A 224 8.82 12.80 19.60
CA TRP A 224 9.84 11.80 19.38
C TRP A 224 11.13 12.21 20.11
N PRO A 225 11.89 11.30 20.77
CA PRO A 225 11.76 9.82 20.77
C PRO A 225 10.70 9.26 21.73
N ASP A 226 10.19 10.03 22.65
CA ASP A 226 9.13 9.62 23.58
C ASP A 226 7.73 9.66 22.91
N ILE A 227 6.71 9.25 23.66
CA ILE A 227 5.31 9.31 23.28
C ILE A 227 4.60 10.17 24.35
N ASN A 228 4.43 11.46 24.07
CA ASN A 228 3.85 12.44 24.99
C ASN A 228 4.57 12.46 26.37
N GLY A 229 5.91 12.48 26.35
CA GLY A 229 6.74 12.54 27.56
C GLY A 229 7.03 11.18 28.20
N SER A 230 6.55 10.05 27.66
CA SER A 230 6.81 8.72 28.20
C SER A 230 7.36 7.76 27.14
N TYR A 231 8.36 6.95 27.52
CA TYR A 231 8.84 5.84 26.68
C TYR A 231 7.94 4.60 26.78
N PHE A 232 7.22 4.45 27.88
CA PHE A 232 6.27 3.37 28.15
C PHE A 232 4.93 3.94 28.60
N PRO A 233 4.09 4.41 27.67
CA PRO A 233 2.79 5.01 28.00
C PRO A 233 1.91 4.11 28.85
N GLU A 234 1.24 4.67 29.84
CA GLU A 234 0.40 3.91 30.76
C GLU A 234 -0.76 3.18 30.07
N ALA A 235 -1.20 3.71 28.92
CA ALA A 235 -2.19 3.08 28.05
C ALA A 235 -1.86 1.62 27.70
N LEU A 236 -0.59 1.24 27.69
CA LEU A 236 -0.15 -0.14 27.42
C LEU A 236 -0.69 -1.17 28.41
N LYS A 237 -1.01 -0.75 29.64
CA LYS A 237 -1.49 -1.65 30.70
C LYS A 237 -2.99 -1.95 30.62
N HIS A 238 -3.78 -1.02 30.08
CA HIS A 238 -5.23 -1.05 30.22
C HIS A 238 -5.99 -0.94 28.89
N GLN A 239 -5.31 -0.58 27.79
CA GLN A 239 -5.96 -0.29 26.53
C GLN A 239 -5.80 -1.43 25.50
N ASN A 240 -6.70 -1.44 24.54
CA ASN A 240 -6.69 -2.43 23.47
C ASN A 240 -5.53 -2.20 22.49
N TRP A 241 -4.79 -3.25 22.18
CA TRP A 241 -3.58 -3.21 21.36
C TRP A 241 -3.83 -2.94 19.86
N VAL A 242 -5.08 -3.02 19.43
CA VAL A 242 -5.48 -2.82 18.02
C VAL A 242 -6.27 -1.53 17.81
N ASN A 243 -7.02 -1.09 18.85
CA ASN A 243 -7.99 0.00 18.70
C ASN A 243 -7.54 1.32 19.36
N HIS A 244 -6.52 1.28 20.24
CA HIS A 244 -6.10 2.50 20.96
C HIS A 244 -4.92 3.19 20.25
N PRO A 245 -5.04 4.48 19.84
CA PRO A 245 -4.03 5.17 19.05
C PRO A 245 -2.62 5.16 19.66
N ILE A 246 -2.48 5.42 20.96
CA ILE A 246 -1.18 5.45 21.66
C ILE A 246 -0.52 4.07 21.68
N VAL A 247 -1.29 3.01 21.92
CA VAL A 247 -0.76 1.63 21.95
C VAL A 247 -0.31 1.19 20.55
N VAL A 248 -1.13 1.46 19.53
CA VAL A 248 -0.78 1.20 18.12
C VAL A 248 0.48 1.98 17.73
N HIS A 249 0.59 3.23 18.17
CA HIS A 249 1.78 4.07 17.93
C HIS A 249 3.04 3.47 18.57
N PHE A 250 2.95 3.03 19.83
CA PHE A 250 4.05 2.39 20.54
C PHE A 250 4.52 1.10 19.82
N VAL A 251 3.58 0.22 19.45
CA VAL A 251 3.91 -1.03 18.75
C VAL A 251 4.56 -0.74 17.40
N HIS A 252 4.00 0.19 16.62
CA HIS A 252 4.55 0.56 15.32
C HIS A 252 5.99 1.09 15.42
N ARG A 253 6.30 1.94 16.41
CA ARG A 253 7.66 2.44 16.64
C ARG A 253 8.62 1.35 17.10
N THR A 254 8.19 0.51 18.03
CA THR A 254 9.03 -0.58 18.55
C THR A 254 9.39 -1.57 17.45
N LEU A 255 8.42 -1.99 16.64
CA LEU A 255 8.67 -2.84 15.48
C LEU A 255 9.58 -2.17 14.46
N ALA A 256 9.47 -0.84 14.26
CA ALA A 256 10.35 -0.11 13.34
C ALA A 256 11.81 -0.15 13.80
N TYR A 257 12.11 -0.03 15.10
CA TYR A 257 13.48 -0.15 15.64
C TYR A 257 14.02 -1.56 15.46
N VAL A 258 13.20 -2.59 15.74
CA VAL A 258 13.59 -3.99 15.54
C VAL A 258 13.88 -4.27 14.07
N LEU A 259 13.03 -3.83 13.16
CA LEU A 259 13.20 -3.97 11.71
C LEU A 259 14.44 -3.23 11.21
N PHE A 260 14.67 -2.00 11.68
CA PHE A 260 15.86 -1.24 11.34
C PHE A 260 17.13 -2.03 11.69
N ALA A 261 17.25 -2.50 12.93
CA ALA A 261 18.39 -3.30 13.37
C ALA A 261 18.54 -4.61 12.56
N ALA A 262 17.43 -5.31 12.30
CA ALA A 262 17.43 -6.55 11.54
C ALA A 262 17.85 -6.35 10.07
N ILE A 263 17.43 -5.27 9.42
CA ILE A 263 17.81 -4.96 8.02
C ILE A 263 19.27 -4.52 7.94
N ILE A 264 19.78 -3.77 8.93
CA ILE A 264 21.22 -3.45 9.01
C ILE A 264 22.04 -4.74 9.16
N PHE A 265 21.66 -5.63 10.08
CA PHE A 265 22.31 -6.94 10.23
C PHE A 265 22.28 -7.73 8.90
N LEU A 266 21.12 -7.80 8.25
CA LEU A 266 20.97 -8.46 6.94
C LEU A 266 21.93 -7.87 5.90
N SER A 267 22.08 -6.55 5.88
CA SER A 267 22.95 -5.84 4.92
C SER A 267 24.43 -6.12 5.17
N ILE A 268 24.84 -6.23 6.45
CA ILE A 268 26.19 -6.66 6.82
C ILE A 268 26.45 -8.09 6.33
N GLN A 269 25.50 -9.00 6.48
CA GLN A 269 25.63 -10.38 5.96
C GLN A 269 25.69 -10.39 4.42
N SER A 270 24.90 -9.56 3.76
CA SER A 270 24.91 -9.44 2.29
C SER A 270 26.26 -8.97 1.74
N ALA A 271 26.98 -8.13 2.48
CA ALA A 271 28.29 -7.63 2.11
C ALA A 271 29.34 -8.75 2.02
N LYS A 272 29.20 -9.79 2.85
CA LYS A 272 30.10 -10.95 2.91
C LYS A 272 29.82 -11.98 1.81
N MET A 273 28.67 -11.84 1.11
CA MET A 273 28.28 -12.78 0.07
C MET A 273 28.87 -12.39 -1.29
N GLY A 274 29.43 -13.39 -1.99
CA GLY A 274 29.65 -13.29 -3.43
C GLY A 274 28.33 -13.19 -4.21
N GLY A 275 28.39 -13.28 -5.52
CA GLY A 275 27.19 -13.42 -6.32
C GLY A 275 27.21 -12.65 -7.65
N SER A 276 26.07 -12.67 -8.34
CA SER A 276 25.89 -12.06 -9.64
C SER A 276 26.10 -10.53 -9.63
N VAL A 277 26.30 -9.94 -10.80
CA VAL A 277 26.37 -8.46 -10.96
C VAL A 277 25.10 -7.82 -10.41
N LEU A 278 23.95 -8.46 -10.65
CA LEU A 278 22.65 -7.96 -10.17
C LEU A 278 22.59 -7.94 -8.63
N TRP A 279 23.07 -9.00 -7.95
CA TRP A 279 23.20 -9.05 -6.49
C TRP A 279 24.09 -7.93 -5.95
N LYS A 280 25.30 -7.80 -6.48
CA LYS A 280 26.27 -6.78 -6.04
C LYS A 280 25.73 -5.36 -6.18
N LYS A 281 24.94 -5.08 -7.24
CA LYS A 281 24.32 -3.78 -7.48
C LYS A 281 23.27 -3.42 -6.46
N TRP A 282 22.43 -4.39 -6.02
CA TRP A 282 21.22 -4.12 -5.25
C TRP A 282 21.28 -4.57 -3.78
N ARG A 283 22.35 -5.24 -3.34
CA ARG A 283 22.45 -5.85 -2.00
C ARG A 283 22.30 -4.86 -0.84
N PHE A 284 22.60 -3.58 -1.01
CA PHE A 284 22.46 -2.55 0.01
C PHE A 284 21.17 -1.72 -0.11
N PHE A 285 20.35 -1.99 -1.11
CA PHE A 285 19.15 -1.20 -1.36
C PHE A 285 18.15 -1.26 -0.20
N PRO A 286 17.87 -2.41 0.46
CA PRO A 286 17.02 -2.43 1.65
C PRO A 286 17.55 -1.56 2.79
N MET A 287 18.87 -1.48 2.98
CA MET A 287 19.47 -0.63 4.00
C MET A 287 19.21 0.85 3.72
N ILE A 288 19.41 1.30 2.49
CA ILE A 288 19.13 2.69 2.09
C ILE A 288 17.64 3.01 2.34
N LEU A 289 16.75 2.12 1.93
CA LEU A 289 15.31 2.33 2.10
C LEU A 289 14.90 2.37 3.57
N VAL A 290 15.46 1.52 4.44
CA VAL A 290 15.09 1.54 5.86
C VAL A 290 15.56 2.79 6.58
N PHE A 291 16.73 3.37 6.22
CA PHE A 291 17.16 4.66 6.74
C PHE A 291 16.18 5.77 6.34
N ILE A 292 15.84 5.86 5.07
CA ILE A 292 14.86 6.83 4.57
C ILE A 292 13.51 6.63 5.26
N GLN A 293 13.08 5.37 5.43
CA GLN A 293 11.82 4.99 6.05
C GLN A 293 11.70 5.49 7.49
N VAL A 294 12.78 5.32 8.30
CA VAL A 294 12.80 5.76 9.69
C VAL A 294 12.76 7.30 9.77
N LEU A 295 13.57 7.99 8.96
CA LEU A 295 13.58 9.45 8.93
C LEU A 295 12.22 10.05 8.54
N LEU A 296 11.57 9.47 7.52
CA LEU A 296 10.23 9.89 7.10
C LEU A 296 9.17 9.57 8.17
N GLY A 297 9.31 8.44 8.89
CA GLY A 297 8.43 8.09 10.01
C GLY A 297 8.54 9.10 11.16
N ILE A 298 9.76 9.49 11.54
CA ILE A 298 10.01 10.53 12.54
C ILE A 298 9.43 11.86 12.08
N GLY A 299 9.73 12.27 10.84
CA GLY A 299 9.20 13.50 10.26
C GLY A 299 7.67 13.53 10.23
N SER A 300 7.03 12.43 9.83
CA SER A 300 5.55 12.33 9.83
C SER A 300 4.95 12.50 11.23
N VAL A 301 5.62 12.00 12.27
CA VAL A 301 5.14 12.16 13.65
C VAL A 301 5.28 13.60 14.12
N LEU A 302 6.46 14.22 13.90
CA LEU A 302 6.72 15.59 14.35
C LEU A 302 5.85 16.64 13.64
N MET A 303 5.43 16.37 12.41
CA MET A 303 4.53 17.22 11.62
C MET A 303 3.05 16.86 11.75
N ALA A 304 2.67 15.87 12.58
CA ALA A 304 1.31 15.32 12.62
C ALA A 304 0.22 16.28 13.11
N THR A 305 0.59 17.42 13.71
CA THR A 305 -0.32 18.49 14.09
C THR A 305 -0.56 19.52 12.99
N GLU A 306 0.22 19.49 11.90
CA GLU A 306 0.18 20.42 10.78
C GLU A 306 -0.65 19.89 9.59
N THR A 307 -1.74 19.20 9.88
CA THR A 307 -2.58 18.58 8.83
C THR A 307 -3.30 19.65 7.98
N GLN A 308 -3.27 19.44 6.67
CA GLN A 308 -4.03 20.27 5.72
C GLN A 308 -5.42 19.70 5.49
N ARG A 309 -6.43 20.59 5.48
CA ARG A 309 -7.79 20.24 5.15
C ARG A 309 -7.96 20.21 3.66
N ASN A 310 -8.12 19.94 2.75
CA ASN A 310 -8.22 20.06 1.27
C ASN A 310 -6.88 20.33 0.60
N GLY A 311 -5.84 19.51 0.92
CA GLY A 311 -4.55 19.70 0.28
C GLY A 311 -3.47 18.76 0.80
N PHE A 312 -2.25 19.06 0.42
CA PHE A 312 -1.03 18.38 0.87
C PHE A 312 -0.11 19.39 1.52
N GLY A 313 0.00 19.33 2.84
CA GLY A 313 1.02 20.01 3.64
C GLY A 313 2.24 19.12 3.89
N ALA A 314 3.09 19.54 4.80
CA ALA A 314 4.33 18.83 5.14
C ALA A 314 4.05 17.41 5.71
N PHE A 315 3.04 17.30 6.56
CA PHE A 315 2.61 16.01 7.12
C PHE A 315 2.13 15.03 6.03
N GLU A 316 1.25 15.48 5.15
CA GLU A 316 0.68 14.63 4.11
C GLU A 316 1.76 14.15 3.14
N TRP A 317 2.70 15.02 2.76
CA TRP A 317 3.84 14.62 1.94
C TRP A 317 4.76 13.62 2.65
N ALA A 318 5.12 13.88 3.91
CA ALA A 318 5.97 12.97 4.68
C ALA A 318 5.31 11.58 4.84
N ALA A 319 4.02 11.54 5.21
CA ALA A 319 3.25 10.31 5.36
C ALA A 319 3.08 9.55 4.03
N GLN A 320 2.84 10.28 2.93
CA GLN A 320 2.72 9.68 1.59
C GLN A 320 4.04 9.07 1.13
N ILE A 321 5.15 9.78 1.27
CA ILE A 321 6.47 9.27 0.87
C ILE A 321 6.89 8.12 1.79
N HIS A 322 6.59 8.18 3.10
CA HIS A 322 6.80 7.08 4.04
C HIS A 322 6.07 5.79 3.58
N GLN A 323 4.81 5.89 3.14
CA GLN A 323 4.06 4.76 2.59
C GLN A 323 4.70 4.21 1.30
N ILE A 324 5.17 5.08 0.40
CA ILE A 324 5.82 4.69 -0.86
C ILE A 324 7.14 3.97 -0.59
N VAL A 325 7.97 4.48 0.32
CA VAL A 325 9.25 3.86 0.67
C VAL A 325 9.03 2.50 1.33
N ALA A 326 8.01 2.35 2.19
CA ALA A 326 7.64 1.06 2.78
C ALA A 326 7.31 0.02 1.70
N MET A 327 6.56 0.40 0.67
CA MET A 327 6.23 -0.47 -0.45
C MET A 327 7.48 -0.90 -1.24
N PHE A 328 8.41 0.02 -1.52
CA PHE A 328 9.68 -0.31 -2.16
C PHE A 328 10.57 -1.17 -1.28
N LEU A 329 10.51 -1.03 0.05
CA LEU A 329 11.23 -1.89 0.99
C LEU A 329 10.71 -3.34 0.92
N VAL A 330 9.39 -3.55 0.83
CA VAL A 330 8.80 -4.88 0.56
C VAL A 330 9.33 -5.45 -0.75
N MET A 331 9.31 -4.68 -1.83
CA MET A 331 9.79 -5.12 -3.15
C MET A 331 11.30 -5.46 -3.13
N ALA A 332 12.11 -4.68 -2.42
CA ALA A 332 13.54 -4.90 -2.30
C ALA A 332 13.88 -6.19 -1.51
N LEU A 333 13.17 -6.45 -0.42
CA LEU A 333 13.33 -7.69 0.36
C LEU A 333 12.83 -8.92 -0.42
N LEU A 334 11.73 -8.80 -1.14
CA LEU A 334 11.25 -9.86 -2.06
C LEU A 334 12.27 -10.12 -3.17
N PHE A 335 12.91 -9.08 -3.70
CA PHE A 335 13.96 -9.23 -4.69
C PHE A 335 15.19 -9.97 -4.12
N HIS A 336 15.59 -9.66 -2.88
CA HIS A 336 16.63 -10.41 -2.19
C HIS A 336 16.26 -11.88 -2.00
N LEU A 337 15.03 -12.13 -1.51
CA LEU A 337 14.50 -13.49 -1.35
C LEU A 337 14.52 -14.26 -2.67
N TYR A 338 14.12 -13.60 -3.77
CA TYR A 338 14.15 -14.18 -5.11
C TYR A 338 15.55 -14.57 -5.56
N LEU A 339 16.54 -13.70 -5.33
CA LEU A 339 17.92 -13.94 -5.79
C LEU A 339 18.66 -15.01 -4.98
N VAL A 340 18.27 -15.24 -3.71
CA VAL A 340 18.95 -16.20 -2.83
C VAL A 340 18.24 -17.55 -2.69
N ARG A 341 17.15 -17.76 -3.43
CA ARG A 341 16.41 -19.03 -3.42
C ARG A 341 17.18 -20.14 -4.16
N ASP A 342 16.89 -21.38 -3.81
CA ASP A 342 17.46 -22.54 -4.49
C ASP A 342 17.07 -22.57 -5.98
N GLN A 343 17.98 -23.10 -6.80
CA GLN A 343 17.76 -23.20 -8.26
C GLN A 343 16.71 -24.26 -8.63
N LYS A 344 16.41 -25.19 -7.69
CA LYS A 344 15.46 -26.31 -7.89
C LYS A 344 14.02 -26.00 -7.49
N SER A 345 13.76 -24.85 -6.91
CA SER A 345 12.41 -24.43 -6.49
C SER A 345 11.75 -23.46 -7.48
#